data_78a2b3e46d561e52efa8d973b8a27efa
#
_entry.id   78a2b3e46d561e52efa8d973b8a27efa
#
_cell.length_a   1.000
_cell.length_b   1.000
_cell.length_c   1.000
_cell.angle_alpha   90.00
_cell.angle_beta   90.00
_cell.angle_gamma   90.00
#
_symmetry.space_group_name_H-M   'P 1'
#
loop_
_entity.id
_entity.type
_entity.pdbx_description
1 polymer ?
#
loop_
_entity_poly.entity_id
_entity_poly.type
_entity_poly.pdbx_seq_one_letter_code
_entity_poly.pdbx_strand_id
1 'polypeptide(L)'
;QGLLAASFNPNAAIHSRDGYMIFGSNEGVIVLPDRIQLPETFSSHMIFSDLSIMYRTVHPGEKNSPLTQALDKTSCIELDYDQNTFSMNVSSINFDNPSNIMYSWKLEGFYDRWSPPSSDNLIRYTNLSPGNYTLRVRAILMDNHQILEEREIQILIGRPIWMTFWAFLLYALIIIGISYAIIRYQMIRRDKQISQAKINFFMQT
;
A
#
# COMPACT_ATOMS: atom_id res chain seq x y z
N GLN A 1 21.34 18.07 -16.72
CA GLN A 1 22.58 17.63 -17.41
C GLN A 1 23.75 18.23 -16.65
N GLY A 2 24.66 17.38 -16.10
CA GLY A 2 25.84 17.81 -15.39
C GLY A 2 26.85 18.43 -16.36
N LEU A 3 27.65 19.37 -15.86
CA LEU A 3 28.78 19.91 -16.60
C LEU A 3 29.81 18.78 -16.84
N LEU A 4 30.16 18.50 -18.09
CA LEU A 4 31.04 17.44 -18.47
C LEU A 4 32.55 17.75 -18.22
N ALA A 5 32.89 19.00 -17.83
CA ALA A 5 34.25 19.40 -17.62
C ALA A 5 34.82 18.91 -16.28
N ALA A 6 35.92 18.19 -16.32
CA ALA A 6 36.62 17.71 -15.14
C ALA A 6 37.40 18.85 -14.39
N SER A 7 37.87 19.88 -15.11
CA SER A 7 38.57 21.03 -14.53
C SER A 7 38.43 22.28 -15.40
N PHE A 8 38.36 23.44 -14.76
CA PHE A 8 38.36 24.75 -15.43
C PHE A 8 39.76 25.35 -15.40
N ASN A 9 40.14 26.00 -16.48
CA ASN A 9 41.40 26.71 -16.56
C ASN A 9 41.33 28.02 -15.72
N PRO A 10 42.30 28.30 -14.85
CA PRO A 10 42.34 29.56 -14.12
C PRO A 10 42.30 30.76 -15.07
N ASN A 11 41.51 31.78 -14.73
CA ASN A 11 41.32 33.00 -15.51
C ASN A 11 40.69 32.82 -16.92
N ALA A 12 40.19 31.65 -17.24
CA ALA A 12 39.55 31.37 -18.53
C ALA A 12 38.02 31.52 -18.44
N ALA A 13 37.52 32.64 -17.90
CA ALA A 13 36.10 32.94 -17.83
C ALA A 13 35.84 34.35 -18.38
N ILE A 14 34.86 34.50 -19.22
CA ILE A 14 34.45 35.80 -19.80
C ILE A 14 32.91 35.87 -19.80
N HIS A 15 32.40 37.07 -19.53
CA HIS A 15 31.00 37.40 -19.71
C HIS A 15 30.81 38.07 -21.07
N SER A 16 29.99 37.46 -21.93
CA SER A 16 29.68 38.01 -23.25
C SER A 16 28.65 39.14 -23.13
N ARG A 17 28.70 40.09 -24.08
CA ARG A 17 27.69 41.16 -24.19
C ARG A 17 26.32 40.61 -24.55
N ASP A 18 26.27 39.42 -25.13
CA ASP A 18 25.02 38.76 -25.55
C ASP A 18 24.37 37.96 -24.41
N GLY A 19 24.84 38.09 -23.16
CA GLY A 19 24.26 37.46 -21.97
C GLY A 19 24.66 36.00 -21.80
N TYR A 20 25.91 35.63 -22.19
CA TYR A 20 26.48 34.30 -21.93
C TYR A 20 27.71 34.39 -21.04
N MET A 21 27.87 33.43 -20.15
CA MET A 21 29.10 33.15 -19.42
C MET A 21 29.84 32.04 -20.16
N ILE A 22 31.11 32.29 -20.52
CA ILE A 22 31.97 31.37 -21.28
C ILE A 22 33.14 30.96 -20.38
N PHE A 23 33.27 29.65 -20.16
CA PHE A 23 34.36 29.07 -19.34
C PHE A 23 35.25 28.18 -20.20
N GLY A 24 36.54 28.38 -20.10
CA GLY A 24 37.52 27.48 -20.68
C GLY A 24 37.83 26.31 -19.74
N SER A 25 37.81 25.09 -20.26
CA SER A 25 38.19 23.88 -19.55
C SER A 25 39.26 23.12 -20.31
N ASN A 26 39.81 22.09 -19.68
CA ASN A 26 40.78 21.17 -20.34
C ASN A 26 40.18 20.35 -21.47
N GLU A 27 38.87 20.27 -21.59
CA GLU A 27 38.15 19.50 -22.62
C GLU A 27 37.44 20.38 -23.65
N GLY A 28 37.52 21.71 -23.51
CA GLY A 28 36.89 22.64 -24.45
C GLY A 28 36.36 23.89 -23.80
N VAL A 29 35.36 24.48 -24.42
CA VAL A 29 34.70 25.71 -23.95
C VAL A 29 33.28 25.39 -23.55
N ILE A 30 32.85 25.84 -22.36
CA ILE A 30 31.49 25.73 -21.86
C ILE A 30 30.86 27.10 -21.96
N VAL A 31 29.70 27.17 -22.62
CA VAL A 31 28.90 28.37 -22.77
C VAL A 31 27.61 28.21 -21.99
N LEU A 32 27.39 29.06 -21.02
CA LEU A 32 26.18 29.09 -20.21
C LEU A 32 25.45 30.42 -20.41
N PRO A 33 24.12 30.43 -20.49
CA PRO A 33 23.38 31.69 -20.45
C PRO A 33 23.54 32.36 -19.08
N ASP A 34 23.64 33.68 -19.06
CA ASP A 34 23.79 34.49 -17.84
C ASP A 34 22.60 34.30 -16.86
N ARG A 35 21.43 34.04 -17.42
CA ARG A 35 20.23 33.69 -16.68
C ARG A 35 19.81 32.27 -17.05
N ILE A 36 20.14 31.32 -16.18
CA ILE A 36 19.59 29.99 -16.27
C ILE A 36 18.13 30.09 -15.82
N GLN A 37 17.22 30.12 -16.79
CA GLN A 37 15.79 29.95 -16.49
C GLN A 37 15.60 28.48 -16.14
N LEU A 38 15.59 28.19 -14.86
CA LEU A 38 15.09 26.88 -14.41
C LEU A 38 13.61 26.82 -14.80
N PRO A 39 13.14 25.73 -15.40
CA PRO A 39 11.72 25.59 -15.69
C PRO A 39 10.95 25.76 -14.38
N GLU A 40 10.00 26.70 -14.35
CA GLU A 40 9.21 27.02 -13.14
C GLU A 40 8.31 25.85 -12.72
N THR A 41 8.09 24.90 -13.62
CA THR A 41 7.29 23.71 -13.37
C THR A 41 8.09 22.46 -13.75
N PHE A 42 8.53 21.73 -12.74
CA PHE A 42 9.01 20.37 -12.94
C PHE A 42 7.79 19.50 -13.27
N SER A 43 7.64 19.09 -14.52
CA SER A 43 6.63 18.10 -14.86
C SER A 43 7.16 16.74 -14.41
N SER A 44 6.76 16.35 -13.24
CA SER A 44 6.96 15.02 -12.68
C SER A 44 5.70 14.22 -12.91
N HIS A 45 5.84 12.99 -13.38
CA HIS A 45 4.71 12.07 -13.49
C HIS A 45 5.02 10.82 -12.67
N MET A 46 4.25 10.63 -11.59
CA MET A 46 4.39 9.47 -10.70
C MET A 46 3.53 8.33 -11.22
N ILE A 47 4.13 7.16 -11.36
CA ILE A 47 3.47 5.93 -11.77
C ILE A 47 3.58 4.86 -10.70
N PHE A 48 2.52 4.05 -10.57
CA PHE A 48 2.53 2.82 -9.80
C PHE A 48 2.81 1.63 -10.72
N SER A 49 3.74 0.76 -10.31
CA SER A 49 4.10 -0.46 -11.05
C SER A 49 4.23 -1.66 -10.12
N ASP A 50 4.26 -2.85 -10.72
CA ASP A 50 4.62 -4.12 -10.07
C ASP A 50 3.85 -4.43 -8.78
N LEU A 51 2.53 -4.47 -8.88
CA LEU A 51 1.71 -4.95 -7.78
C LEU A 51 2.03 -6.42 -7.48
N SER A 52 2.42 -6.69 -6.24
CA SER A 52 2.57 -8.05 -5.73
C SER A 52 1.60 -8.28 -4.57
N ILE A 53 0.89 -9.40 -4.61
CA ILE A 53 -0.05 -9.82 -3.57
C ILE A 53 0.46 -11.16 -3.03
N MET A 54 0.58 -11.27 -1.71
CA MET A 54 1.12 -12.46 -1.04
C MET A 54 2.46 -12.88 -1.66
N TYR A 55 3.35 -11.90 -1.92
CA TYR A 55 4.69 -12.07 -2.51
C TYR A 55 4.69 -12.59 -3.97
N ARG A 56 3.56 -12.58 -4.67
CA ARG A 56 3.46 -12.92 -6.09
C ARG A 56 3.08 -11.69 -6.88
N THR A 57 3.86 -11.37 -7.91
CA THR A 57 3.52 -10.30 -8.84
C THR A 57 2.27 -10.69 -9.62
N VAL A 58 1.33 -9.78 -9.73
CA VAL A 58 0.06 -9.96 -10.44
C VAL A 58 -0.01 -9.03 -11.64
N HIS A 59 -0.51 -9.56 -12.75
CA HIS A 59 -0.67 -8.80 -13.98
C HIS A 59 -2.15 -8.61 -14.33
N PRO A 60 -2.50 -7.53 -15.04
CA PRO A 60 -3.86 -7.32 -15.51
C PRO A 60 -4.37 -8.48 -16.36
N GLY A 61 -5.60 -8.91 -16.10
CA GLY A 61 -6.24 -9.97 -16.88
C GLY A 61 -5.84 -11.41 -16.53
N GLU A 62 -4.95 -11.63 -15.57
CA GLU A 62 -4.67 -12.96 -15.04
C GLU A 62 -5.86 -13.49 -14.22
N LYS A 63 -5.99 -14.83 -14.19
CA LYS A 63 -7.01 -15.47 -13.36
C LYS A 63 -6.76 -15.16 -11.88
N ASN A 64 -7.76 -14.63 -11.20
CA ASN A 64 -7.71 -14.15 -9.81
C ASN A 64 -6.83 -12.87 -9.59
N SER A 65 -6.53 -12.13 -10.65
CA SER A 65 -5.92 -10.81 -10.49
C SER A 65 -6.99 -9.78 -10.12
N PRO A 66 -6.77 -8.92 -9.13
CA PRO A 66 -7.66 -7.80 -8.83
C PRO A 66 -7.54 -6.67 -9.87
N LEU A 67 -6.58 -6.79 -10.80
CA LEU A 67 -6.32 -5.77 -11.80
C LEU A 67 -7.06 -6.11 -13.10
N THR A 68 -7.98 -5.25 -13.51
CA THR A 68 -8.64 -5.31 -14.83
C THR A 68 -7.85 -4.53 -15.88
N GLN A 69 -7.04 -3.59 -15.47
CA GLN A 69 -6.21 -2.71 -16.30
C GLN A 69 -4.85 -2.47 -15.63
N ALA A 70 -3.96 -1.73 -16.30
CA ALA A 70 -2.66 -1.38 -15.73
C ALA A 70 -2.82 -0.71 -14.36
N LEU A 71 -1.96 -1.03 -13.40
CA LEU A 71 -2.01 -0.52 -12.03
C LEU A 71 -2.05 1.01 -11.99
N ASP A 72 -1.30 1.65 -12.86
CA ASP A 72 -1.23 3.12 -12.97
C ASP A 72 -2.58 3.79 -13.33
N LYS A 73 -3.45 3.06 -14.02
CA LYS A 73 -4.81 3.52 -14.39
C LYS A 73 -5.89 3.08 -13.42
N THR A 74 -5.52 2.29 -12.42
CA THR A 74 -6.45 1.72 -11.44
C THR A 74 -6.56 2.68 -10.25
N SER A 75 -7.78 3.10 -9.92
CA SER A 75 -8.06 3.95 -8.76
C SER A 75 -8.39 3.16 -7.50
N CYS A 76 -8.83 1.91 -7.65
CA CYS A 76 -9.24 1.03 -6.56
C CYS A 76 -8.79 -0.40 -6.80
N ILE A 77 -8.17 -1.01 -5.81
CA ILE A 77 -7.75 -2.41 -5.79
C ILE A 77 -8.62 -3.15 -4.79
N GLU A 78 -9.35 -4.16 -5.24
CA GLU A 78 -10.16 -5.02 -4.39
C GLU A 78 -9.40 -6.32 -4.09
N LEU A 79 -9.10 -6.56 -2.82
CA LEU A 79 -8.38 -7.73 -2.33
C LEU A 79 -9.32 -8.63 -1.54
N ASP A 80 -9.18 -9.93 -1.70
CA ASP A 80 -9.86 -10.89 -0.85
C ASP A 80 -9.30 -10.87 0.57
N TYR A 81 -10.04 -11.42 1.54
CA TYR A 81 -9.66 -11.41 2.96
C TYR A 81 -8.31 -12.10 3.25
N ASP A 82 -7.91 -13.04 2.40
CA ASP A 82 -6.63 -13.77 2.49
C ASP A 82 -5.49 -13.08 1.71
N GLN A 83 -5.80 -12.06 0.92
CA GLN A 83 -4.86 -11.24 0.16
C GLN A 83 -4.43 -9.98 0.94
N ASN A 84 -4.17 -10.13 2.24
CA ASN A 84 -3.95 -9.04 3.18
C ASN A 84 -2.52 -8.49 3.21
N THR A 85 -1.68 -8.94 2.32
CA THR A 85 -0.27 -8.53 2.17
C THR A 85 -0.02 -8.12 0.75
N PHE A 86 0.35 -6.87 0.54
CA PHE A 86 0.68 -6.36 -0.78
C PHE A 86 1.95 -5.53 -0.79
N SER A 87 2.56 -5.43 -1.95
CA SER A 87 3.62 -4.46 -2.24
C SER A 87 3.48 -3.91 -3.65
N MET A 88 3.89 -2.67 -3.83
CA MET A 88 3.94 -2.02 -5.14
C MET A 88 5.15 -1.11 -5.24
N ASN A 89 5.66 -0.95 -6.45
CA ASN A 89 6.69 0.01 -6.74
C ASN A 89 6.07 1.34 -7.17
N VAL A 90 6.70 2.43 -6.74
CA VAL A 90 6.40 3.78 -7.21
C VAL A 90 7.61 4.33 -7.95
N SER A 91 7.38 4.97 -9.07
CA SER A 91 8.44 5.66 -9.82
C SER A 91 7.93 7.01 -10.26
N SER A 92 8.76 8.04 -10.11
CA SER A 92 8.47 9.37 -10.64
C SER A 92 9.38 9.61 -11.85
N ILE A 93 8.76 9.86 -12.99
CA ILE A 93 9.47 10.20 -14.22
C ILE A 93 9.75 11.69 -14.17
N ASN A 94 10.99 12.03 -13.85
CA ASN A 94 11.49 13.38 -13.94
C ASN A 94 12.67 13.38 -14.90
N PHE A 95 12.52 14.05 -16.04
CA PHE A 95 13.54 14.09 -17.08
C PHE A 95 14.74 14.98 -16.72
N ASP A 96 14.58 15.90 -15.76
CA ASP A 96 15.61 16.88 -15.42
C ASP A 96 16.61 16.32 -14.39
N ASN A 97 16.18 15.56 -13.40
CA ASN A 97 17.07 14.97 -12.39
C ASN A 97 16.46 13.72 -11.72
N PRO A 98 16.53 12.55 -12.38
CA PRO A 98 15.87 11.33 -11.89
C PRO A 98 16.48 10.78 -10.58
N SER A 99 17.73 11.14 -10.26
CA SER A 99 18.46 10.60 -9.10
C SER A 99 18.16 11.34 -7.79
N ASN A 100 17.41 12.42 -7.81
CA ASN A 100 17.22 13.32 -6.67
C ASN A 100 15.79 13.32 -6.12
N ILE A 101 15.08 12.19 -6.28
CA ILE A 101 13.70 12.04 -5.84
C ILE A 101 13.64 11.11 -4.64
N MET A 102 12.94 11.55 -3.60
CA MET A 102 12.56 10.73 -2.45
C MET A 102 11.05 10.49 -2.45
N TYR A 103 10.65 9.38 -1.88
CA TYR A 103 9.25 9.02 -1.72
C TYR A 103 8.86 9.01 -0.24
N SER A 104 7.64 9.41 0.03
CA SER A 104 7.02 9.32 1.35
C SER A 104 5.58 8.88 1.15
N TRP A 105 5.11 7.97 1.98
CA TRP A 105 3.75 7.42 1.85
C TRP A 105 3.07 7.26 3.20
N LYS A 106 1.76 7.18 3.17
CA LYS A 106 0.91 6.82 4.31
C LYS A 106 -0.24 5.94 3.85
N LEU A 107 -0.74 5.10 4.72
CA LEU A 107 -1.94 4.29 4.48
C LEU A 107 -3.04 4.73 5.45
N GLU A 108 -3.94 5.59 4.98
CA GLU A 108 -5.08 6.06 5.75
C GLU A 108 -6.01 4.88 6.08
N GLY A 109 -6.49 4.83 7.29
CA GLY A 109 -7.23 3.68 7.84
C GLY A 109 -6.36 2.63 8.54
N PHE A 110 -5.04 2.68 8.36
CA PHE A 110 -4.07 1.84 9.10
C PHE A 110 -3.14 2.70 9.96
N TYR A 111 -2.45 3.65 9.34
CA TYR A 111 -1.54 4.57 10.03
C TYR A 111 -1.49 5.90 9.28
N ASP A 112 -2.07 6.95 9.88
CA ASP A 112 -2.29 8.24 9.21
C ASP A 112 -1.08 9.17 9.21
N ARG A 113 0.10 8.68 9.56
CA ARG A 113 1.34 9.48 9.51
C ARG A 113 2.13 9.15 8.26
N TRP A 114 2.73 10.19 7.68
CA TRP A 114 3.66 10.04 6.58
C TRP A 114 4.94 9.31 7.02
N SER A 115 5.40 8.37 6.18
CA SER A 115 6.72 7.78 6.35
C SER A 115 7.83 8.85 6.20
N PRO A 116 8.98 8.68 6.84
CA PRO A 116 10.13 9.51 6.51
C PRO A 116 10.44 9.42 5.01
N PRO A 117 10.81 10.55 4.35
CA PRO A 117 11.25 10.52 2.97
C PRO A 117 12.43 9.57 2.77
N SER A 118 12.37 8.71 1.77
CA SER A 118 13.38 7.71 1.44
C SER A 118 13.57 7.60 -0.06
N SER A 119 14.76 7.20 -0.51
CA SER A 119 15.01 6.80 -1.89
C SER A 119 14.44 5.41 -2.23
N ASP A 120 13.98 4.66 -1.23
CA ASP A 120 13.28 3.40 -1.45
C ASP A 120 11.94 3.68 -2.12
N ASN A 121 11.69 2.96 -3.21
CA ASN A 121 10.48 3.09 -4.01
C ASN A 121 9.52 1.90 -3.86
N LEU A 122 9.85 0.95 -2.95
CA LEU A 122 9.03 -0.21 -2.68
C LEU A 122 8.13 0.02 -1.46
N ILE A 123 6.86 0.18 -1.71
CA ILE A 123 5.83 0.29 -0.68
C ILE A 123 5.35 -1.12 -0.32
N ARG A 124 5.39 -1.47 0.96
CA ARG A 124 4.96 -2.80 1.44
C ARG A 124 4.13 -2.68 2.71
N TYR A 125 2.99 -3.37 2.69
CA TYR A 125 2.12 -3.55 3.84
C TYR A 125 1.78 -5.02 4.01
N THR A 126 1.80 -5.49 5.25
CA THR A 126 1.58 -6.90 5.58
C THR A 126 0.51 -7.04 6.64
N ASN A 127 -0.26 -8.12 6.55
CA ASN A 127 -1.25 -8.50 7.56
C ASN A 127 -2.28 -7.38 7.88
N LEU A 128 -2.78 -6.74 6.85
CA LEU A 128 -3.83 -5.75 7.00
C LEU A 128 -5.16 -6.41 7.38
N SER A 129 -5.91 -5.77 8.26
CA SER A 129 -7.27 -6.23 8.60
C SER A 129 -8.25 -5.95 7.46
N PRO A 130 -9.36 -6.69 7.36
CA PRO A 130 -10.44 -6.35 6.43
C PRO A 130 -10.92 -4.91 6.64
N GLY A 131 -11.00 -4.12 5.57
CA GLY A 131 -11.37 -2.71 5.65
C GLY A 131 -11.06 -1.94 4.38
N ASN A 132 -11.31 -0.63 4.45
CA ASN A 132 -11.07 0.31 3.37
C ASN A 132 -9.86 1.17 3.74
N TYR A 133 -8.90 1.24 2.84
CA TYR A 133 -7.66 1.98 3.02
C TYR A 133 -7.43 2.91 1.83
N THR A 134 -6.77 4.03 2.07
CA THR A 134 -6.29 4.92 1.01
C THR A 134 -4.79 5.08 1.14
N LEU A 135 -4.06 4.52 0.19
CA LEU A 135 -2.62 4.73 0.09
C LEU A 135 -2.36 6.06 -0.60
N ARG A 136 -1.68 6.97 0.11
CA ARG A 136 -1.20 8.24 -0.45
C ARG A 136 0.31 8.21 -0.54
N VAL A 137 0.83 8.63 -1.67
CA VAL A 137 2.26 8.65 -1.97
C VAL A 137 2.65 10.04 -2.49
N ARG A 138 3.79 10.54 -2.03
CA ARG A 138 4.39 11.80 -2.49
C ARG A 138 5.75 11.54 -3.10
N ALA A 139 6.03 12.20 -4.20
CA ALA A 139 7.38 12.39 -4.71
C ALA A 139 7.91 13.74 -4.21
N ILE A 140 9.09 13.72 -3.62
CA ILE A 140 9.70 14.87 -2.95
C ILE A 140 11.10 15.07 -3.54
N LEU A 141 11.43 16.29 -3.90
CA LEU A 141 12.78 16.64 -4.35
C LEU A 141 13.73 16.71 -3.14
N MET A 142 14.89 16.03 -3.21
CA MET A 142 15.85 15.94 -2.11
C MET A 142 16.42 17.29 -1.71
N ASP A 143 16.68 18.17 -2.68
CA ASP A 143 17.41 19.41 -2.48
C ASP A 143 16.65 20.44 -1.62
N ASN A 144 15.36 20.59 -1.86
CA ASN A 144 14.53 21.63 -1.22
C ASN A 144 13.29 21.11 -0.52
N HIS A 145 13.13 19.78 -0.46
CA HIS A 145 11.96 19.09 0.12
C HIS A 145 10.61 19.50 -0.52
N GLN A 146 10.65 20.02 -1.75
CA GLN A 146 9.46 20.37 -2.50
C GLN A 146 8.69 19.11 -2.91
N ILE A 147 7.39 19.10 -2.66
CA ILE A 147 6.51 18.05 -3.16
C ILE A 147 6.30 18.28 -4.65
N LEU A 148 6.72 17.31 -5.46
CA LEU A 148 6.58 17.33 -6.92
C LEU A 148 5.19 16.88 -7.33
N GLU A 149 4.71 15.80 -6.75
CA GLU A 149 3.43 15.17 -7.05
C GLU A 149 2.92 14.36 -5.87
N GLU A 150 1.62 14.29 -5.71
CA GLU A 150 0.95 13.40 -4.75
C GLU A 150 -0.10 12.58 -5.51
N ARG A 151 -0.10 11.26 -5.29
CA ARG A 151 -1.10 10.35 -5.85
C ARG A 151 -1.72 9.49 -4.76
N GLU A 152 -2.94 9.04 -5.03
CA GLU A 152 -3.66 8.15 -4.12
C GLU A 152 -4.24 6.97 -4.88
N ILE A 153 -4.36 5.85 -4.19
CA ILE A 153 -5.02 4.64 -4.66
C ILE A 153 -5.80 4.01 -3.50
N GLN A 154 -7.04 3.62 -3.76
CA GLN A 154 -7.88 2.96 -2.78
C GLN A 154 -7.60 1.46 -2.75
N ILE A 155 -7.60 0.88 -1.56
CA ILE A 155 -7.38 -0.55 -1.33
C ILE A 155 -8.50 -1.06 -0.43
N LEU A 156 -9.31 -1.95 -0.96
CA LEU A 156 -10.41 -2.59 -0.26
C LEU A 156 -10.03 -4.02 0.06
N ILE A 157 -10.03 -4.38 1.34
CA ILE A 157 -9.80 -5.77 1.76
C ILE A 157 -11.12 -6.36 2.24
N GLY A 158 -11.58 -7.40 1.56
CA GLY A 158 -12.83 -8.08 1.82
C GLY A 158 -12.91 -8.67 3.22
N ARG A 159 -14.12 -8.85 3.71
CA ARG A 159 -14.37 -9.58 4.98
C ARG A 159 -14.54 -11.06 4.69
N PRO A 160 -14.00 -11.94 5.54
CA PRO A 160 -14.23 -13.38 5.39
C PRO A 160 -15.71 -13.73 5.61
N ILE A 161 -16.18 -14.76 4.90
CA ILE A 161 -17.58 -15.20 4.91
C ILE A 161 -18.07 -15.52 6.33
N TRP A 162 -17.20 -16.04 7.20
CA TRP A 162 -17.54 -16.37 8.59
C TRP A 162 -17.72 -15.16 9.52
N MET A 163 -17.37 -13.95 9.08
CA MET A 163 -17.63 -12.68 9.79
C MET A 163 -18.86 -11.93 9.25
N THR A 164 -19.68 -12.58 8.45
CA THR A 164 -20.95 -12.00 7.98
C THR A 164 -22.04 -12.15 9.02
N PHE A 165 -23.03 -11.24 8.99
CA PHE A 165 -24.20 -11.27 9.88
C PHE A 165 -24.89 -12.65 9.87
N TRP A 166 -25.00 -13.27 8.69
CA TRP A 166 -25.62 -14.60 8.54
C TRP A 166 -24.84 -15.71 9.24
N ALA A 167 -23.50 -15.62 9.25
CA ALA A 167 -22.67 -16.59 9.96
C ALA A 167 -22.88 -16.48 11.48
N PHE A 168 -22.97 -15.27 12.03
CA PHE A 168 -23.26 -15.08 13.46
C PHE A 168 -24.65 -15.59 13.85
N LEU A 169 -25.65 -15.41 12.99
CA LEU A 169 -27.00 -15.94 13.19
C LEU A 169 -26.97 -17.48 13.20
N LEU A 170 -26.25 -18.09 12.29
CA LEU A 170 -26.04 -19.55 12.25
C LEU A 170 -25.37 -20.05 13.54
N TYR A 171 -24.32 -19.37 14.02
CA TYR A 171 -23.63 -19.73 15.26
C TYR A 171 -24.55 -19.64 16.46
N ALA A 172 -25.38 -18.61 16.54
CA ALA A 172 -26.38 -18.45 17.60
C ALA A 172 -27.39 -19.62 17.60
N LEU A 173 -27.90 -20.02 16.42
CA LEU A 173 -28.79 -21.15 16.29
C LEU A 173 -28.15 -22.47 16.73
N ILE A 174 -26.89 -22.71 16.37
CA ILE A 174 -26.15 -23.89 16.76
C ILE A 174 -25.98 -23.93 18.29
N ILE A 175 -25.63 -22.81 18.93
CA ILE A 175 -25.46 -22.70 20.39
C ILE A 175 -26.77 -22.99 21.11
N ILE A 176 -27.91 -22.42 20.63
CA ILE A 176 -29.23 -22.67 21.16
C ILE A 176 -29.61 -24.15 21.03
N GLY A 177 -29.36 -24.75 19.86
CA GLY A 177 -29.62 -26.18 19.60
C GLY A 177 -28.85 -27.10 20.53
N ILE A 178 -27.54 -26.84 20.72
CA ILE A 178 -26.70 -27.60 21.63
C ILE A 178 -27.20 -27.45 23.09
N SER A 179 -27.50 -26.24 23.51
CA SER A 179 -28.01 -25.97 24.87
C SER A 179 -29.33 -26.71 25.11
N TYR A 180 -30.24 -26.68 24.14
CA TYR A 180 -31.50 -27.44 24.23
C TYR A 180 -31.27 -28.95 24.32
N ALA A 181 -30.37 -29.49 23.50
CA ALA A 181 -30.01 -30.91 23.53
C ALA A 181 -29.42 -31.34 24.89
N ILE A 182 -28.57 -30.53 25.49
CA ILE A 182 -27.99 -30.78 26.81
C ILE A 182 -29.06 -30.79 27.88
N ILE A 183 -29.98 -29.83 27.89
CA ILE A 183 -31.09 -29.74 28.84
C ILE A 183 -32.00 -30.97 28.70
N ARG A 184 -32.37 -31.32 27.48
CA ARG A 184 -33.18 -32.54 27.21
C ARG A 184 -32.51 -33.79 27.68
N TYR A 185 -31.21 -33.93 27.45
CA TYR A 185 -30.43 -35.11 27.92
C TYR A 185 -30.37 -35.20 29.42
N GLN A 186 -30.23 -34.09 30.16
CA GLN A 186 -30.24 -34.04 31.58
C GLN A 186 -31.62 -34.38 32.15
N MET A 187 -32.72 -33.91 31.55
CA MET A 187 -34.10 -34.26 31.97
C MET A 187 -34.34 -35.76 31.83
N ILE A 188 -33.98 -36.36 30.68
CA ILE A 188 -34.15 -37.79 30.46
C ILE A 188 -33.34 -38.64 31.49
N ARG A 189 -32.11 -38.20 31.85
CA ARG A 189 -31.34 -38.86 32.89
C ARG A 189 -32.01 -38.77 34.27
N ARG A 190 -32.53 -37.61 34.62
CA ARG A 190 -33.24 -37.42 35.92
C ARG A 190 -34.49 -38.26 36.00
N ASP A 191 -35.28 -38.37 34.96
CA ASP A 191 -36.49 -39.17 34.92
C ASP A 191 -36.19 -40.66 35.09
N LYS A 192 -35.13 -41.17 34.46
CA LYS A 192 -34.67 -42.54 34.65
C LYS A 192 -34.21 -42.82 36.08
N GLN A 193 -33.51 -41.91 36.73
CA GLN A 193 -33.06 -42.06 38.12
C GLN A 193 -34.23 -42.05 39.10
N ILE A 194 -35.21 -41.19 38.92
CA ILE A 194 -36.42 -41.12 39.75
C ILE A 194 -37.24 -42.39 39.57
N SER A 195 -37.38 -42.91 38.37
CA SER A 195 -38.12 -44.14 38.07
C SER A 195 -37.44 -45.36 38.71
N GLN A 196 -36.13 -45.46 38.60
CA GLN A 196 -35.35 -46.56 39.28
C GLN A 196 -35.43 -46.48 40.82
N ALA A 197 -35.36 -45.29 41.38
CA ALA A 197 -35.52 -45.10 42.82
C ALA A 197 -36.91 -45.52 43.32
N LYS A 198 -37.95 -45.23 42.57
CA LYS A 198 -39.35 -45.69 42.88
C LYS A 198 -39.47 -47.22 42.82
N ILE A 199 -38.91 -47.88 41.79
CA ILE A 199 -38.96 -49.34 41.63
C ILE A 199 -38.20 -50.02 42.81
N ASN A 200 -37.03 -49.54 43.18
CA ASN A 200 -36.26 -50.09 44.28
C ASN A 200 -36.97 -49.93 45.64
N PHE A 201 -37.70 -48.79 45.83
CA PHE A 201 -38.47 -48.58 47.05
C PHE A 201 -39.66 -49.59 47.17
N PHE A 202 -40.36 -49.87 46.05
CA PHE A 202 -41.47 -50.84 46.04
C PHE A 202 -41.00 -52.32 46.20
N MET A 203 -39.74 -52.65 45.91
CA MET A 203 -39.23 -54.02 46.05
C MET A 203 -38.62 -54.29 47.44
N GLN A 204 -38.49 -53.32 48.32
CA GLN A 204 -37.94 -53.45 49.69
C GLN A 204 -39.07 -53.51 50.78
N THR A 205 -40.36 -53.39 50.35
CA THR A 205 -41.51 -53.52 51.26
C THR A 205 -42.21 -54.83 50.99
#